data_4792882e6078879fb7078a9c689f771d
#
_entry.id   4792882e6078879fb7078a9c689f771d
#
_cell.length_a   1.000
_cell.length_b   1.000
_cell.length_c   1.000
_cell.angle_alpha   90.00
_cell.angle_beta   90.00
_cell.angle_gamma   90.00
#
_symmetry.space_group_name_H-M   'P 1'
#
loop_
_entity.id
_entity.type
_entity.pdbx_description
1 polymer ?
#
loop_
_entity_poly.entity_id
_entity_poly.type
_entity_poly.pdbx_seq_one_letter_code
_entity_poly.pdbx_strand_id
1 'polypeptide(L)'
;MVTGYPTVSVVIPTYNKAKTLADCVRAVYRQTCQPVEVIVVDDASTDGSREIAAGLPCRLICLPTNQGVSAARNAGAAAAVGEVLFFVDSDIALAPDAIGNALRVLREHPGCAVVQGIYDAEPLAADGPVEVYKTLFEHYWRRQRDGVADATLFALTAIRRQAFDDVGGFDERLRDAEDIEFGTRLPARYEIRMSADVVGRHDDVDRLRPFLAEHVRRAVSYGALLVGVLVADDRRRVHRADGQRPETARPASGVDVGAVAAMLCCAATALTLPLAAVAGWLLAVPAATFTAFTLVDGALFRFVRRRKGNRFLVYFVAMHFLMHTTQLAGMTVGFAAGLVRSTRRRPARSTTAPETGR
;
A
#
# COMPACT_ATOMS: atom_id res chain seq x y z
N MET A 1 7.54 -30.79 16.74
CA MET A 1 6.42 -29.90 16.37
C MET A 1 6.06 -29.09 17.61
N VAL A 2 6.16 -27.78 17.57
CA VAL A 2 5.75 -26.92 18.69
C VAL A 2 4.21 -26.92 18.68
N THR A 3 3.63 -27.72 19.55
CA THR A 3 2.18 -27.86 19.73
C THR A 3 1.63 -26.56 20.31
N GLY A 4 0.89 -25.77 19.54
CA GLY A 4 0.21 -24.58 20.05
C GLY A 4 0.04 -23.40 19.08
N TYR A 5 0.66 -23.41 17.90
CA TYR A 5 0.41 -22.40 16.88
C TYR A 5 -0.57 -22.91 15.81
N PRO A 6 -1.44 -22.03 15.26
CA PRO A 6 -2.30 -22.38 14.15
C PRO A 6 -1.48 -22.73 12.91
N THR A 7 -2.03 -23.61 12.07
CA THR A 7 -1.43 -23.98 10.79
C THR A 7 -1.44 -22.82 9.82
N VAL A 8 -0.35 -22.66 9.05
CA VAL A 8 -0.18 -21.53 8.10
C VAL A 8 -0.08 -22.07 6.68
N SER A 9 -0.90 -21.55 5.77
CA SER A 9 -0.69 -21.66 4.33
C SER A 9 -0.11 -20.34 3.80
N VAL A 10 1.02 -20.42 3.10
CA VAL A 10 1.61 -19.25 2.43
C VAL A 10 1.09 -19.18 1.00
N VAL A 11 0.56 -18.02 0.61
CA VAL A 11 0.03 -17.74 -0.73
C VAL A 11 0.87 -16.66 -1.40
N ILE A 12 1.45 -16.98 -2.56
CA ILE A 12 2.36 -16.14 -3.34
C ILE A 12 1.73 -15.85 -4.71
N PRO A 13 1.02 -14.72 -4.88
CA PRO A 13 0.57 -14.29 -6.20
C PRO A 13 1.78 -13.88 -7.05
N THR A 14 1.81 -14.31 -8.31
CA THR A 14 2.97 -14.11 -9.19
C THR A 14 2.53 -13.69 -10.57
N TYR A 15 3.13 -12.61 -11.10
CA TYR A 15 3.02 -12.20 -12.50
C TYR A 15 4.31 -11.53 -12.94
N ASN A 16 5.05 -12.17 -13.88
CA ASN A 16 6.31 -11.67 -14.42
C ASN A 16 7.34 -11.30 -13.34
N LYS A 17 7.68 -12.27 -12.47
CA LYS A 17 8.63 -12.14 -11.36
C LYS A 17 9.74 -13.19 -11.38
N ALA A 18 10.22 -13.57 -12.58
CA ALA A 18 11.29 -14.56 -12.74
C ALA A 18 12.56 -14.19 -11.96
N LYS A 19 12.84 -12.89 -11.78
CA LYS A 19 14.01 -12.39 -11.03
C LYS A 19 13.98 -12.80 -9.54
N THR A 20 12.82 -12.74 -8.89
CA THR A 20 12.71 -12.74 -7.42
C THR A 20 11.95 -13.93 -6.84
N LEU A 21 11.10 -14.58 -7.64
CA LEU A 21 10.22 -15.65 -7.20
C LEU A 21 10.96 -16.78 -6.47
N ALA A 22 12.11 -17.21 -6.99
CA ALA A 22 12.88 -18.27 -6.38
C ALA A 22 13.39 -17.90 -4.97
N ASP A 23 13.83 -16.64 -4.79
CA ASP A 23 14.30 -16.16 -3.49
C ASP A 23 13.15 -15.96 -2.50
N CYS A 24 11.97 -15.52 -2.98
CA CYS A 24 10.75 -15.47 -2.20
C CYS A 24 10.37 -16.83 -1.64
N VAL A 25 10.22 -17.86 -2.49
CA VAL A 25 9.84 -19.21 -2.08
C VAL A 25 10.90 -19.83 -1.16
N ARG A 26 12.19 -19.69 -1.47
CA ARG A 26 13.28 -20.19 -0.60
C ARG A 26 13.28 -19.50 0.77
N ALA A 27 12.92 -18.23 0.86
CA ALA A 27 12.83 -17.52 2.14
C ALA A 27 11.67 -18.05 2.99
N VAL A 28 10.57 -18.49 2.38
CA VAL A 28 9.46 -19.17 3.08
C VAL A 28 9.94 -20.52 3.66
N TYR A 29 10.70 -21.30 2.92
CA TYR A 29 11.24 -22.57 3.43
C TYR A 29 12.37 -22.42 4.45
N ARG A 30 12.91 -21.22 4.63
CA ARG A 30 13.89 -20.87 5.69
C ARG A 30 13.26 -20.32 6.96
N GLN A 31 11.94 -20.27 7.05
CA GLN A 31 11.26 -19.79 8.25
C GLN A 31 11.52 -20.71 9.45
N THR A 32 11.69 -20.14 10.63
CA THR A 32 11.79 -20.90 11.89
C THR A 32 10.47 -21.57 12.25
N CYS A 33 9.35 -20.96 11.90
CA CYS A 33 8.01 -21.54 11.95
C CYS A 33 7.59 -21.94 10.54
N GLN A 34 7.65 -23.25 10.24
CA GLN A 34 7.35 -23.78 8.91
C GLN A 34 5.86 -23.73 8.60
N PRO A 35 5.46 -23.26 7.41
CA PRO A 35 4.07 -23.38 6.94
C PRO A 35 3.76 -24.85 6.60
N VAL A 36 2.47 -25.19 6.60
CA VAL A 36 2.00 -26.54 6.18
C VAL A 36 2.06 -26.69 4.65
N GLU A 37 1.99 -25.60 3.93
CA GLU A 37 2.08 -25.55 2.47
C GLU A 37 2.51 -24.18 1.95
N VAL A 38 3.07 -24.17 0.75
CA VAL A 38 3.37 -22.96 -0.04
C VAL A 38 2.64 -23.09 -1.36
N ILE A 39 1.81 -22.09 -1.68
CA ILE A 39 1.00 -22.04 -2.90
C ILE A 39 1.47 -20.85 -3.71
N VAL A 40 2.03 -21.11 -4.90
CA VAL A 40 2.34 -20.07 -5.89
C VAL A 40 1.20 -20.03 -6.89
N VAL A 41 0.63 -18.85 -7.11
CA VAL A 41 -0.43 -18.65 -8.11
C VAL A 41 0.12 -17.79 -9.23
N ASP A 42 0.40 -18.42 -10.37
CA ASP A 42 0.86 -17.75 -11.59
C ASP A 42 -0.30 -17.15 -12.37
N ASP A 43 -0.35 -15.83 -12.44
CA ASP A 43 -1.40 -15.05 -13.11
C ASP A 43 -1.09 -14.87 -14.61
N ALA A 44 -0.83 -16.00 -15.30
CA ALA A 44 -0.47 -16.06 -16.72
C ALA A 44 0.82 -15.28 -17.07
N SER A 45 1.90 -15.50 -16.34
CA SER A 45 3.22 -14.91 -16.62
C SER A 45 3.70 -15.26 -18.02
N THR A 46 4.43 -14.32 -18.64
CA THR A 46 5.02 -14.43 -19.97
C THR A 46 6.57 -14.45 -19.94
N ASP A 47 7.16 -14.32 -18.76
CA ASP A 47 8.59 -14.51 -18.50
C ASP A 47 8.84 -15.96 -17.98
N GLY A 48 9.98 -16.28 -17.45
CA GLY A 48 10.31 -17.59 -16.90
C GLY A 48 9.70 -17.92 -15.53
N SER A 49 8.74 -17.10 -15.00
CA SER A 49 8.19 -17.28 -13.65
C SER A 49 7.52 -18.61 -13.43
N ARG A 50 6.74 -19.10 -14.41
CA ARG A 50 6.02 -20.37 -14.33
C ARG A 50 6.97 -21.57 -14.28
N GLU A 51 7.99 -21.56 -15.12
CA GLU A 51 9.02 -22.61 -15.17
C GLU A 51 9.83 -22.65 -13.88
N ILE A 52 10.16 -21.48 -13.34
CA ILE A 52 10.82 -21.36 -12.03
C ILE A 52 9.92 -21.93 -10.94
N ALA A 53 8.65 -21.56 -10.87
CA ALA A 53 7.71 -22.08 -9.88
C ALA A 53 7.55 -23.60 -9.96
N ALA A 54 7.48 -24.16 -11.17
CA ALA A 54 7.38 -25.61 -11.39
C ALA A 54 8.61 -26.39 -10.90
N GLY A 55 9.77 -25.75 -10.83
CA GLY A 55 11.02 -26.33 -10.28
C GLY A 55 11.18 -26.16 -8.77
N LEU A 56 10.25 -25.48 -8.08
CA LEU A 56 10.31 -25.22 -6.64
C LEU A 56 9.37 -26.16 -5.86
N PRO A 57 9.65 -26.44 -4.58
CA PRO A 57 8.82 -27.31 -3.74
C PRO A 57 7.53 -26.58 -3.29
N CYS A 58 6.70 -26.14 -4.24
CA CYS A 58 5.44 -25.44 -3.96
C CYS A 58 4.29 -26.03 -4.77
N ARG A 59 3.07 -25.82 -4.31
CA ARG A 59 1.88 -26.09 -5.09
C ARG A 59 1.69 -24.95 -6.09
N LEU A 60 1.86 -25.23 -7.39
CA LEU A 60 1.66 -24.25 -8.45
C LEU A 60 0.21 -24.29 -8.96
N ILE A 61 -0.42 -23.13 -9.02
CA ILE A 61 -1.72 -22.89 -9.66
C ILE A 61 -1.48 -21.90 -10.80
N CYS A 62 -1.92 -22.24 -12.02
CA CYS A 62 -1.80 -21.36 -13.18
C CYS A 62 -3.17 -20.84 -13.59
N LEU A 63 -3.35 -19.53 -13.60
CA LEU A 63 -4.55 -18.89 -14.17
C LEU A 63 -4.46 -18.89 -15.70
N PRO A 64 -5.58 -19.03 -16.40
CA PRO A 64 -5.56 -19.12 -17.86
C PRO A 64 -5.23 -17.80 -18.57
N THR A 65 -5.51 -16.68 -17.92
CA THR A 65 -5.25 -15.31 -18.40
C THR A 65 -4.88 -14.43 -17.22
N ASN A 66 -4.24 -13.28 -17.47
CA ASN A 66 -3.97 -12.31 -16.41
C ASN A 66 -5.27 -11.71 -15.88
N GLN A 67 -5.62 -12.09 -14.66
CA GLN A 67 -6.84 -11.68 -13.93
C GLN A 67 -6.55 -10.68 -12.81
N GLY A 68 -5.28 -10.43 -12.52
CA GLY A 68 -4.82 -9.50 -11.49
C GLY A 68 -4.57 -10.15 -10.13
N VAL A 69 -3.91 -9.39 -9.26
CA VAL A 69 -3.46 -9.87 -7.95
C VAL A 69 -4.60 -10.35 -7.05
N SER A 70 -5.77 -9.72 -7.13
CA SER A 70 -6.99 -10.11 -6.39
C SER A 70 -7.40 -11.55 -6.72
N ALA A 71 -7.51 -11.87 -8.01
CA ALA A 71 -7.89 -13.22 -8.47
C ALA A 71 -6.83 -14.26 -8.07
N ALA A 72 -5.54 -13.92 -8.20
CA ALA A 72 -4.46 -14.80 -7.79
C ALA A 72 -4.47 -15.07 -6.27
N ARG A 73 -4.69 -14.03 -5.44
CA ARG A 73 -4.81 -14.20 -3.98
C ARG A 73 -6.04 -15.03 -3.62
N ASN A 74 -7.19 -14.79 -4.26
CA ASN A 74 -8.42 -15.57 -4.03
C ASN A 74 -8.24 -17.04 -4.41
N ALA A 75 -7.65 -17.32 -5.57
CA ALA A 75 -7.37 -18.70 -6.02
C ALA A 75 -6.44 -19.45 -5.05
N GLY A 76 -5.40 -18.76 -4.56
CA GLY A 76 -4.50 -19.31 -3.55
C GLY A 76 -5.20 -19.57 -2.21
N ALA A 77 -6.01 -18.62 -1.73
CA ALA A 77 -6.77 -18.77 -0.49
C ALA A 77 -7.80 -19.92 -0.57
N ALA A 78 -8.48 -20.07 -1.71
CA ALA A 78 -9.44 -21.15 -1.93
C ALA A 78 -8.77 -22.54 -1.93
N ALA A 79 -7.52 -22.63 -2.38
CA ALA A 79 -6.74 -23.88 -2.41
C ALA A 79 -6.04 -24.20 -1.09
N ALA A 80 -5.90 -23.23 -0.21
CA ALA A 80 -5.17 -23.31 1.05
C ALA A 80 -5.95 -24.10 2.13
N VAL A 81 -5.23 -24.80 3.03
CA VAL A 81 -5.81 -25.60 4.13
C VAL A 81 -5.49 -25.06 5.53
N GLY A 82 -4.55 -24.10 5.64
CA GLY A 82 -4.12 -23.52 6.92
C GLY A 82 -5.20 -22.69 7.61
N GLU A 83 -5.14 -22.59 8.93
CA GLU A 83 -6.00 -21.75 9.77
C GLU A 83 -5.66 -20.26 9.67
N VAL A 84 -4.43 -19.98 9.22
CA VAL A 84 -3.93 -18.64 8.90
C VAL A 84 -3.45 -18.65 7.46
N LEU A 85 -3.87 -17.67 6.69
CA LEU A 85 -3.36 -17.37 5.36
C LEU A 85 -2.24 -16.34 5.50
N PHE A 86 -1.06 -16.63 4.95
CA PHE A 86 0.04 -15.70 4.91
C PHE A 86 0.29 -15.30 3.45
N PHE A 87 -0.19 -14.12 3.08
CA PHE A 87 0.07 -13.55 1.76
C PHE A 87 1.44 -12.90 1.73
N VAL A 88 2.23 -13.20 0.72
CA VAL A 88 3.51 -12.55 0.45
C VAL A 88 3.67 -12.34 -1.04
N ASP A 89 3.98 -11.11 -1.46
CA ASP A 89 4.20 -10.81 -2.87
C ASP A 89 5.51 -11.48 -3.34
N SER A 90 5.54 -11.93 -4.59
CA SER A 90 6.63 -12.75 -5.16
C SER A 90 7.97 -12.04 -5.33
N ASP A 91 8.03 -10.75 -4.99
CA ASP A 91 9.24 -9.91 -4.92
C ASP A 91 9.70 -9.62 -3.49
N ILE A 92 9.19 -10.37 -2.50
CA ILE A 92 9.55 -10.22 -1.08
C ILE A 92 10.22 -11.50 -0.56
N ALA A 93 11.42 -11.36 -0.01
CA ALA A 93 12.07 -12.42 0.76
C ALA A 93 11.86 -12.21 2.26
N LEU A 94 11.12 -13.10 2.92
CA LEU A 94 10.82 -13.05 4.35
C LEU A 94 12.09 -13.19 5.19
N ALA A 95 12.19 -12.40 6.27
CA ALA A 95 13.15 -12.66 7.35
C ALA A 95 12.83 -14.00 8.04
N PRO A 96 13.83 -14.71 8.63
CA PRO A 96 13.64 -16.07 9.13
C PRO A 96 12.51 -16.28 10.14
N ASP A 97 12.17 -15.25 10.92
CA ASP A 97 11.17 -15.31 11.98
C ASP A 97 9.82 -14.65 11.63
N ALA A 98 9.64 -14.22 10.39
CA ALA A 98 8.48 -13.40 9.99
C ALA A 98 7.13 -14.12 10.25
N ILE A 99 7.00 -15.40 9.86
CA ILE A 99 5.78 -16.19 10.11
C ILE A 99 5.57 -16.38 11.62
N GLY A 100 6.61 -16.77 12.35
CA GLY A 100 6.53 -16.95 13.81
C GLY A 100 6.12 -15.68 14.54
N ASN A 101 6.65 -14.53 14.14
CA ASN A 101 6.32 -13.24 14.71
C ASN A 101 4.85 -12.84 14.42
N ALA A 102 4.35 -13.09 13.21
CA ALA A 102 2.95 -12.86 12.88
C ALA A 102 2.00 -13.72 13.74
N LEU A 103 2.31 -15.00 13.89
CA LEU A 103 1.54 -15.91 14.74
C LEU A 103 1.60 -15.51 16.22
N ARG A 104 2.74 -15.02 16.70
CA ARG A 104 2.88 -14.49 18.07
C ARG A 104 1.93 -13.31 18.27
N VAL A 105 1.89 -12.32 17.35
CA VAL A 105 0.98 -11.18 17.43
C VAL A 105 -0.48 -11.62 17.43
N LEU A 106 -0.88 -12.56 16.55
CA LEU A 106 -2.24 -13.12 16.53
C LEU A 106 -2.62 -13.81 17.84
N ARG A 107 -1.67 -14.45 18.51
CA ARG A 107 -1.88 -15.11 19.80
C ARG A 107 -1.98 -14.11 20.95
N GLU A 108 -1.10 -13.11 20.98
CA GLU A 108 -1.05 -12.08 22.03
C GLU A 108 -2.26 -11.13 21.98
N HIS A 109 -2.87 -11.00 20.79
CA HIS A 109 -4.04 -10.14 20.56
C HIS A 109 -5.20 -10.94 19.96
N PRO A 110 -6.04 -11.59 20.76
CA PRO A 110 -7.13 -12.45 20.27
C PRO A 110 -8.14 -11.74 19.36
N GLY A 111 -8.37 -10.44 19.53
CA GLY A 111 -9.21 -9.61 18.65
C GLY A 111 -8.54 -9.26 17.31
N CYS A 112 -7.23 -9.48 17.19
CA CYS A 112 -6.49 -9.23 15.96
C CYS A 112 -6.75 -10.36 14.96
N ALA A 113 -7.19 -9.99 13.76
CA ALA A 113 -7.37 -10.93 12.65
C ALA A 113 -6.34 -10.75 11.54
N VAL A 114 -5.76 -9.56 11.40
CA VAL A 114 -4.82 -9.21 10.33
C VAL A 114 -3.55 -8.65 10.94
N VAL A 115 -2.42 -9.28 10.64
CA VAL A 115 -1.08 -8.82 11.00
C VAL A 115 -0.30 -8.54 9.73
N GLN A 116 0.02 -7.29 9.50
CA GLN A 116 0.83 -6.86 8.35
C GLN A 116 2.24 -6.51 8.79
N GLY A 117 3.20 -6.87 7.93
CA GLY A 117 4.61 -6.64 8.17
C GLY A 117 5.13 -5.33 7.57
N ILE A 118 6.40 -5.11 7.82
CA ILE A 118 7.17 -3.99 7.27
C ILE A 118 8.23 -4.49 6.30
N TYR A 119 8.66 -3.63 5.38
CA TYR A 119 9.85 -3.94 4.57
C TYR A 119 11.12 -3.68 5.37
N ASP A 120 12.17 -4.47 5.09
CA ASP A 120 13.51 -4.22 5.62
C ASP A 120 14.04 -2.87 5.09
N ALA A 121 15.01 -2.31 5.80
CA ALA A 121 15.73 -1.12 5.34
C ALA A 121 16.79 -1.41 4.25
N GLU A 122 17.07 -2.69 3.99
CA GLU A 122 17.92 -3.13 2.90
C GLU A 122 17.03 -3.84 1.84
N PRO A 123 17.17 -3.48 0.55
CA PRO A 123 16.39 -4.11 -0.52
C PRO A 123 16.77 -5.59 -0.70
N LEU A 124 15.93 -6.34 -1.43
CA LEU A 124 16.24 -7.73 -1.79
C LEU A 124 17.42 -7.79 -2.77
N ALA A 125 17.40 -6.92 -3.79
CA ALA A 125 18.53 -6.66 -4.66
C ALA A 125 18.89 -5.18 -4.58
N ALA A 126 20.17 -4.83 -4.56
CA ALA A 126 20.61 -3.43 -4.49
C ALA A 126 20.90 -2.92 -5.91
N ASP A 127 19.86 -2.77 -6.72
CA ASP A 127 19.99 -2.48 -8.17
C ASP A 127 20.24 -1.00 -8.48
N GLY A 128 20.00 -0.12 -7.50
CA GLY A 128 20.28 1.30 -7.72
C GLY A 128 19.83 2.24 -6.60
N PRO A 129 20.21 3.53 -6.69
CA PRO A 129 19.92 4.48 -5.63
C PRO A 129 18.43 4.84 -5.51
N VAL A 130 17.63 4.66 -6.57
CA VAL A 130 16.16 4.87 -6.54
C VAL A 130 15.50 3.81 -5.68
N GLU A 131 15.87 2.54 -5.86
CA GLU A 131 15.39 1.44 -5.05
C GLU A 131 15.76 1.63 -3.57
N VAL A 132 17.02 1.94 -3.28
CA VAL A 132 17.48 2.21 -1.91
C VAL A 132 16.73 3.38 -1.28
N TYR A 133 16.41 4.43 -2.05
CA TYR A 133 15.57 5.54 -1.58
C TYR A 133 14.17 5.03 -1.17
N LYS A 134 13.49 4.29 -2.06
CA LYS A 134 12.14 3.78 -1.83
C LYS A 134 12.11 2.82 -0.63
N THR A 135 13.05 1.89 -0.57
CA THR A 135 13.19 0.92 0.53
C THR A 135 13.34 1.62 1.89
N LEU A 136 14.22 2.61 2.01
CA LEU A 136 14.42 3.35 3.26
C LEU A 136 13.20 4.17 3.66
N PHE A 137 12.53 4.80 2.69
CA PHE A 137 11.31 5.56 2.91
C PHE A 137 10.16 4.65 3.39
N GLU A 138 9.90 3.55 2.68
CA GLU A 138 8.85 2.58 3.02
C GLU A 138 9.11 1.91 4.38
N HIS A 139 10.35 1.51 4.65
CA HIS A 139 10.74 0.96 5.96
C HIS A 139 10.46 1.95 7.07
N TYR A 140 10.92 3.20 6.93
CA TYR A 140 10.73 4.25 7.94
C TYR A 140 9.24 4.50 8.18
N TRP A 141 8.46 4.67 7.12
CA TRP A 141 7.03 4.93 7.18
C TRP A 141 6.24 3.81 7.84
N ARG A 142 6.50 2.56 7.46
CA ARG A 142 5.81 1.38 8.04
C ARG A 142 6.19 1.18 9.52
N ARG A 143 7.47 1.37 9.85
CA ARG A 143 7.95 1.22 11.23
C ARG A 143 7.32 2.23 12.21
N GLN A 144 6.97 3.45 11.75
CA GLN A 144 6.26 4.44 12.57
C GLN A 144 4.79 4.04 12.85
N ARG A 145 4.26 3.05 12.15
CA ARG A 145 2.89 2.57 12.26
C ARG A 145 2.76 1.22 12.97
N ASP A 146 3.82 0.80 13.68
CA ASP A 146 3.77 -0.38 14.53
C ASP A 146 2.62 -0.29 15.54
N GLY A 147 1.81 -1.33 15.65
CA GLY A 147 0.61 -1.37 16.49
C GLY A 147 -0.70 -1.45 15.70
N VAL A 148 -1.78 -0.91 16.26
CA VAL A 148 -3.11 -0.94 15.63
C VAL A 148 -3.12 -0.10 14.35
N ALA A 149 -3.69 -0.65 13.29
CA ALA A 149 -3.77 -0.03 11.97
C ALA A 149 -5.22 0.11 11.49
N ASP A 150 -5.49 1.15 10.69
CA ASP A 150 -6.82 1.46 10.17
C ASP A 150 -7.08 0.92 8.76
N ALA A 151 -6.02 0.49 8.06
CA ALA A 151 -6.09 -0.01 6.70
C ALA A 151 -5.28 -1.31 6.54
N THR A 152 -5.65 -2.11 5.56
CA THR A 152 -4.94 -3.34 5.18
C THR A 152 -3.97 -3.10 4.03
N LEU A 153 -2.81 -3.81 4.08
CA LEU A 153 -1.78 -3.86 3.04
C LEU A 153 -1.37 -5.32 2.88
N PHE A 154 -1.63 -5.95 1.75
CA PHE A 154 -1.49 -7.40 1.60
C PHE A 154 -0.17 -7.89 0.98
N ALA A 155 0.81 -7.03 0.81
CA ALA A 155 2.11 -7.45 0.29
C ALA A 155 2.89 -8.41 1.20
N LEU A 156 2.67 -8.32 2.53
CA LEU A 156 3.33 -9.11 3.58
C LEU A 156 2.38 -9.21 4.78
N THR A 157 1.43 -10.17 4.76
CA THR A 157 0.31 -10.13 5.69
C THR A 157 -0.21 -11.51 6.06
N ALA A 158 -0.31 -11.78 7.37
CA ALA A 158 -1.03 -12.90 7.93
C ALA A 158 -2.48 -12.51 8.25
N ILE A 159 -3.44 -13.33 7.89
CA ILE A 159 -4.85 -13.16 8.23
C ILE A 159 -5.46 -14.47 8.72
N ARG A 160 -6.27 -14.42 9.78
CA ARG A 160 -7.07 -15.57 10.18
C ARG A 160 -8.02 -15.96 9.05
N ARG A 161 -8.05 -17.25 8.70
CA ARG A 161 -8.92 -17.77 7.64
C ARG A 161 -10.37 -17.31 7.83
N GLN A 162 -10.90 -17.46 9.03
CA GLN A 162 -12.27 -17.05 9.33
C GLN A 162 -12.53 -15.58 8.97
N ALA A 163 -11.60 -14.68 9.27
CA ALA A 163 -11.75 -13.26 8.92
C ALA A 163 -11.70 -13.02 7.42
N PHE A 164 -10.87 -13.78 6.69
CA PHE A 164 -10.82 -13.74 5.22
C PHE A 164 -12.14 -14.22 4.61
N ASP A 165 -12.68 -15.33 5.11
CA ASP A 165 -13.94 -15.93 4.66
C ASP A 165 -15.13 -15.03 4.98
N ASP A 166 -15.16 -14.39 6.16
CA ASP A 166 -16.20 -13.43 6.57
C ASP A 166 -16.25 -12.19 5.65
N VAL A 167 -15.12 -11.78 5.07
CA VAL A 167 -15.04 -10.69 4.07
C VAL A 167 -15.49 -11.17 2.68
N GLY A 168 -15.33 -12.45 2.37
CA GLY A 168 -15.64 -13.06 1.07
C GLY A 168 -14.57 -12.85 0.01
N GLY A 169 -13.29 -12.68 0.42
CA GLY A 169 -12.14 -12.51 -0.47
C GLY A 169 -11.98 -11.10 -1.04
N PHE A 170 -11.05 -10.95 -1.98
CA PHE A 170 -10.78 -9.69 -2.68
C PHE A 170 -11.78 -9.45 -3.83
N ASP A 171 -12.07 -8.17 -4.11
CA ASP A 171 -12.84 -7.78 -5.30
C ASP A 171 -11.94 -7.85 -6.55
N GLU A 172 -12.16 -8.86 -7.39
CA GLU A 172 -11.37 -9.14 -8.59
C GLU A 172 -11.55 -8.10 -9.72
N ARG A 173 -12.54 -7.22 -9.59
CA ARG A 173 -12.74 -6.10 -10.53
C ARG A 173 -11.75 -4.98 -10.32
N LEU A 174 -11.10 -4.92 -9.15
CA LEU A 174 -10.13 -3.91 -8.80
C LEU A 174 -8.73 -4.30 -9.31
N ARG A 175 -8.01 -3.32 -9.84
CA ARG A 175 -6.63 -3.46 -10.30
C ARG A 175 -5.63 -2.69 -9.44
N ASP A 176 -6.11 -1.79 -8.59
CA ASP A 176 -5.38 -1.00 -7.61
C ASP A 176 -6.25 -0.81 -6.37
N ALA A 177 -5.64 -0.68 -5.19
CA ALA A 177 -6.29 -0.45 -3.89
C ALA A 177 -7.27 -1.56 -3.43
N GLU A 178 -7.10 -2.78 -3.95
CA GLU A 178 -7.86 -3.98 -3.55
C GLU A 178 -7.65 -4.33 -2.07
N ASP A 179 -6.48 -4.04 -1.57
CA ASP A 179 -6.10 -4.24 -0.18
C ASP A 179 -6.85 -3.27 0.75
N ILE A 180 -6.89 -1.98 0.42
CA ILE A 180 -7.64 -0.97 1.18
C ILE A 180 -9.14 -1.28 1.15
N GLU A 181 -9.68 -1.63 -0.03
CA GLU A 181 -11.08 -2.01 -0.20
C GLU A 181 -11.43 -3.21 0.68
N PHE A 182 -10.60 -4.27 0.68
CA PHE A 182 -10.75 -5.43 1.55
C PHE A 182 -10.88 -5.01 3.03
N GLY A 183 -9.99 -4.12 3.50
CA GLY A 183 -10.02 -3.59 4.85
C GLY A 183 -11.31 -2.86 5.21
N THR A 184 -11.97 -2.18 4.24
CA THR A 184 -13.26 -1.49 4.50
C THR A 184 -14.42 -2.46 4.72
N ARG A 185 -14.33 -3.70 4.19
CA ARG A 185 -15.33 -4.77 4.38
C ARG A 185 -15.04 -5.63 5.61
N LEU A 186 -13.84 -5.51 6.19
CA LEU A 186 -13.49 -6.29 7.38
C LEU A 186 -14.38 -5.88 8.56
N PRO A 187 -15.13 -6.82 9.18
CA PRO A 187 -15.99 -6.53 10.33
C PRO A 187 -15.25 -5.79 11.46
N ALA A 188 -15.93 -4.81 12.08
CA ALA A 188 -15.35 -3.95 13.14
C ALA A 188 -14.82 -4.73 14.36
N ARG A 189 -15.31 -5.97 14.59
CA ARG A 189 -14.82 -6.87 15.65
C ARG A 189 -13.38 -7.33 15.43
N TYR A 190 -12.84 -7.25 14.21
CA TYR A 190 -11.49 -7.67 13.88
C TYR A 190 -10.54 -6.49 13.92
N GLU A 191 -9.47 -6.61 14.68
CA GLU A 191 -8.39 -5.64 14.72
C GLU A 191 -7.36 -5.92 13.61
N ILE A 192 -6.81 -4.87 13.02
CA ILE A 192 -5.68 -4.91 12.12
C ILE A 192 -4.47 -4.37 12.87
N ARG A 193 -3.33 -5.05 12.77
CA ARG A 193 -2.07 -4.57 13.35
C ARG A 193 -0.96 -4.55 12.32
N MET A 194 -0.12 -3.53 12.39
CA MET A 194 1.21 -3.51 11.78
C MET A 194 2.20 -4.06 12.80
N SER A 195 3.14 -4.91 12.39
CA SER A 195 4.21 -5.41 13.26
C SER A 195 5.57 -5.16 12.66
N ALA A 196 6.40 -4.41 13.39
CA ALA A 196 7.78 -4.13 13.02
C ALA A 196 8.69 -5.39 13.11
N ASP A 197 8.22 -6.47 13.73
CA ASP A 197 8.92 -7.75 13.85
C ASP A 197 8.64 -8.70 12.67
N VAL A 198 7.56 -8.44 11.90
CA VAL A 198 7.23 -9.18 10.68
C VAL A 198 7.90 -8.48 9.51
N VAL A 199 9.06 -8.98 9.08
CA VAL A 199 9.95 -8.27 8.15
C VAL A 199 10.18 -9.07 6.87
N GLY A 200 10.24 -8.37 5.73
CA GLY A 200 10.67 -8.93 4.46
C GLY A 200 11.50 -7.95 3.66
N ARG A 201 12.53 -8.42 2.93
CA ARG A 201 13.27 -7.60 1.97
C ARG A 201 12.53 -7.58 0.65
N HIS A 202 12.27 -6.40 0.13
CA HIS A 202 11.49 -6.17 -1.08
C HIS A 202 12.42 -5.79 -2.24
N ASP A 203 12.15 -6.32 -3.44
CA ASP A 203 12.75 -5.90 -4.71
C ASP A 203 11.81 -4.89 -5.35
N ASP A 204 12.26 -3.66 -5.47
CA ASP A 204 11.41 -2.57 -5.92
C ASP A 204 11.95 -1.90 -7.20
N VAL A 205 11.25 -0.87 -7.67
CA VAL A 205 11.63 -0.14 -8.87
C VAL A 205 12.98 0.54 -8.68
N ASP A 206 13.94 0.20 -9.54
CA ASP A 206 15.33 0.68 -9.55
C ASP A 206 15.55 1.94 -10.41
N ARG A 207 14.57 2.29 -11.28
CA ARG A 207 14.68 3.37 -12.28
C ARG A 207 13.76 4.53 -11.98
N LEU A 208 14.28 5.75 -12.18
CA LEU A 208 13.56 6.99 -11.88
C LEU A 208 12.25 7.15 -12.66
N ARG A 209 12.24 6.85 -13.97
CA ARG A 209 11.03 7.04 -14.80
C ARG A 209 9.87 6.15 -14.38
N PRO A 210 10.03 4.81 -14.23
CA PRO A 210 8.97 3.96 -13.69
C PRO A 210 8.52 4.37 -12.28
N PHE A 211 9.46 4.73 -11.40
CA PHE A 211 9.18 5.23 -10.05
C PHE A 211 8.25 6.45 -10.08
N LEU A 212 8.58 7.48 -10.86
CA LEU A 212 7.74 8.69 -10.96
C LEU A 212 6.39 8.39 -11.61
N ALA A 213 6.36 7.54 -12.65
CA ALA A 213 5.12 7.17 -13.33
C ALA A 213 4.16 6.45 -12.37
N GLU A 214 4.65 5.55 -11.52
CA GLU A 214 3.87 4.88 -10.49
C GLU A 214 3.29 5.89 -9.49
N HIS A 215 4.12 6.82 -8.99
CA HIS A 215 3.69 7.84 -8.02
C HIS A 215 2.65 8.79 -8.62
N VAL A 216 2.81 9.23 -9.87
CA VAL A 216 1.80 10.04 -10.57
C VAL A 216 0.49 9.27 -10.70
N ARG A 217 0.53 8.03 -11.18
CA ARG A 217 -0.69 7.21 -11.36
C ARG A 217 -1.46 7.06 -10.06
N ARG A 218 -0.76 6.67 -8.98
CA ARG A 218 -1.37 6.53 -7.64
C ARG A 218 -1.92 7.86 -7.13
N ALA A 219 -1.15 8.96 -7.27
CA ALA A 219 -1.57 10.28 -6.84
C ALA A 219 -2.82 10.78 -7.58
N VAL A 220 -2.92 10.54 -8.90
CA VAL A 220 -4.12 10.84 -9.69
C VAL A 220 -5.33 10.06 -9.17
N SER A 221 -5.16 8.78 -8.86
CA SER A 221 -6.23 7.95 -8.30
C SER A 221 -6.70 8.46 -6.94
N TYR A 222 -5.77 8.81 -6.04
CA TYR A 222 -6.09 9.40 -4.73
C TYR A 222 -6.79 10.76 -4.85
N GLY A 223 -6.33 11.63 -5.74
CA GLY A 223 -6.96 12.93 -5.98
C GLY A 223 -8.41 12.80 -6.46
N ALA A 224 -8.68 11.84 -7.37
CA ALA A 224 -10.03 11.57 -7.83
C ALA A 224 -10.93 10.96 -6.74
N LEU A 225 -10.36 10.11 -5.87
CA LEU A 225 -11.07 9.52 -4.73
C LEU A 225 -11.48 10.57 -3.70
N LEU A 226 -10.62 11.55 -3.41
CA LEU A 226 -10.93 12.65 -2.51
C LEU A 226 -12.19 13.40 -2.92
N VAL A 227 -12.37 13.67 -4.21
CA VAL A 227 -13.61 14.29 -4.71
C VAL A 227 -14.82 13.39 -4.44
N GLY A 228 -14.68 12.09 -4.65
CA GLY A 228 -15.73 11.11 -4.35
C GLY A 228 -16.17 11.15 -2.89
N VAL A 229 -15.21 11.19 -1.98
CA VAL A 229 -15.47 11.27 -0.52
C VAL A 229 -16.13 12.61 -0.16
N LEU A 230 -15.62 13.75 -0.63
CA LEU A 230 -16.18 15.06 -0.35
C LEU A 230 -17.61 15.21 -0.88
N VAL A 231 -17.88 14.73 -2.09
CA VAL A 231 -19.23 14.77 -2.69
C VAL A 231 -20.19 13.79 -2.00
N ALA A 232 -19.69 12.62 -1.56
CA ALA A 232 -20.51 11.64 -0.82
C ALA A 232 -20.85 12.14 0.59
N ASP A 233 -19.94 12.82 1.28
CA ASP A 233 -20.19 13.38 2.61
C ASP A 233 -21.21 14.52 2.55
N ASP A 234 -21.16 15.36 1.52
CA ASP A 234 -22.17 16.39 1.28
C ASP A 234 -23.57 15.78 1.05
N ARG A 235 -23.67 14.71 0.27
CA ARG A 235 -24.93 13.96 0.09
C ARG A 235 -25.41 13.28 1.37
N ARG A 236 -24.52 12.75 2.19
CA ARG A 236 -24.88 12.14 3.48
C ARG A 236 -25.35 13.18 4.50
N ARG A 237 -24.82 14.40 4.47
CA ARG A 237 -25.30 15.51 5.31
C ARG A 237 -26.72 15.94 4.95
N VAL A 238 -27.08 15.90 3.66
CA VAL A 238 -28.44 16.21 3.17
C VAL A 238 -29.44 15.10 3.52
N HIS A 239 -29.02 13.81 3.61
CA HIS A 239 -29.89 12.69 3.97
C HIS A 239 -29.84 12.26 5.44
N ARG A 240 -29.14 12.99 6.31
CA ARG A 240 -29.03 12.72 7.75
C ARG A 240 -30.28 13.08 8.58
N ALA A 241 -31.45 13.12 7.96
CA ALA A 241 -32.73 13.24 8.69
C ALA A 241 -33.24 11.88 9.23
N ASP A 242 -32.68 10.73 8.83
CA ASP A 242 -33.07 9.40 9.32
C ASP A 242 -31.91 8.72 10.02
N GLY A 243 -32.09 8.50 11.33
CA GLY A 243 -31.09 8.13 12.34
C GLY A 243 -30.58 6.70 12.31
N GLN A 244 -30.11 6.14 11.19
CA GLN A 244 -29.41 4.86 11.17
C GLN A 244 -27.99 4.99 10.66
N ARG A 245 -27.01 4.89 11.58
CA ARG A 245 -25.61 4.64 11.25
C ARG A 245 -25.46 3.17 10.85
N PRO A 246 -24.87 2.86 9.68
CA PRO A 246 -24.34 1.52 9.47
C PRO A 246 -23.13 1.33 10.41
N GLU A 247 -23.19 0.35 11.25
CA GLU A 247 -22.22 0.00 12.31
C GLU A 247 -20.88 -0.54 11.76
N THR A 248 -20.64 -0.51 10.45
CA THR A 248 -19.62 -1.32 9.76
C THR A 248 -18.59 -0.56 8.92
N ALA A 249 -18.61 0.76 8.86
CA ALA A 249 -17.59 1.47 8.07
C ALA A 249 -16.49 2.02 9.01
N ARG A 250 -15.29 1.42 8.94
CA ARG A 250 -14.08 2.05 9.50
C ARG A 250 -13.85 3.39 8.79
N PRO A 251 -13.50 4.47 9.52
CA PRO A 251 -13.12 5.71 8.88
C PRO A 251 -11.88 5.43 8.00
N ALA A 252 -11.87 5.97 6.78
CA ALA A 252 -10.67 5.98 5.96
C ALA A 252 -9.50 6.54 6.79
N SER A 253 -8.34 5.91 6.70
CA SER A 253 -7.11 6.29 7.39
C SER A 253 -6.92 7.81 7.41
N GLY A 254 -6.67 8.37 8.58
CA GLY A 254 -6.48 9.81 8.74
C GLY A 254 -5.40 10.34 7.79
N VAL A 255 -5.63 11.52 7.22
CA VAL A 255 -4.65 12.19 6.36
C VAL A 255 -3.39 12.45 7.18
N ASP A 256 -2.25 11.96 6.72
CA ASP A 256 -0.95 12.25 7.34
C ASP A 256 -0.62 13.74 7.17
N VAL A 257 -0.84 14.51 8.25
CA VAL A 257 -0.64 15.96 8.26
C VAL A 257 0.81 16.32 7.93
N GLY A 258 1.77 15.52 8.36
CA GLY A 258 3.19 15.71 8.05
C GLY A 258 3.46 15.59 6.55
N ALA A 259 2.94 14.53 5.91
CA ALA A 259 3.08 14.36 4.47
C ALA A 259 2.43 15.49 3.67
N VAL A 260 1.25 15.97 4.08
CA VAL A 260 0.60 17.13 3.44
C VAL A 260 1.44 18.40 3.62
N ALA A 261 1.95 18.66 4.82
CA ALA A 261 2.82 19.80 5.08
C ALA A 261 4.09 19.76 4.24
N ALA A 262 4.74 18.60 4.12
CA ALA A 262 5.93 18.40 3.27
C ALA A 262 5.60 18.68 1.79
N MET A 263 4.48 18.15 1.26
CA MET A 263 4.03 18.42 -0.11
C MET A 263 3.78 19.90 -0.36
N LEU A 264 3.13 20.62 0.57
CA LEU A 264 2.87 22.04 0.45
C LEU A 264 4.16 22.86 0.50
N CYS A 265 5.11 22.52 1.38
CA CYS A 265 6.42 23.17 1.43
C CYS A 265 7.20 22.95 0.12
N CYS A 266 7.18 21.73 -0.44
CA CYS A 266 7.82 21.44 -1.73
C CYS A 266 7.19 22.25 -2.87
N ALA A 267 5.86 22.35 -2.90
CA ALA A 267 5.14 23.16 -3.90
C ALA A 267 5.49 24.63 -3.78
N ALA A 268 5.44 25.18 -2.56
CA ALA A 268 5.80 26.57 -2.31
C ALA A 268 7.23 26.88 -2.74
N THR A 269 8.18 25.97 -2.47
CA THR A 269 9.57 26.08 -2.92
C THR A 269 9.67 26.11 -4.44
N ALA A 270 9.04 25.15 -5.13
CA ALA A 270 9.08 25.04 -6.58
C ALA A 270 8.43 26.25 -7.28
N LEU A 271 7.30 26.75 -6.76
CA LEU A 271 6.57 27.88 -7.33
C LEU A 271 7.26 29.24 -7.09
N THR A 272 7.96 29.37 -5.95
CA THR A 272 8.60 30.65 -5.60
C THR A 272 10.06 30.75 -6.05
N LEU A 273 10.70 29.65 -6.37
CA LEU A 273 12.10 29.62 -6.83
C LEU A 273 12.34 30.52 -8.07
N PRO A 274 11.47 30.56 -9.11
CA PRO A 274 11.65 31.46 -10.26
C PRO A 274 11.62 32.94 -9.91
N LEU A 275 11.00 33.33 -8.79
CA LEU A 275 10.95 34.72 -8.35
C LEU A 275 12.32 35.29 -8.01
N ALA A 276 13.28 34.43 -7.67
CA ALA A 276 14.68 34.81 -7.45
C ALA A 276 15.33 35.42 -8.70
N ALA A 277 14.83 35.11 -9.91
CA ALA A 277 15.30 35.70 -11.15
C ALA A 277 14.85 37.18 -11.31
N VAL A 278 13.77 37.59 -10.61
CA VAL A 278 13.27 38.97 -10.62
C VAL A 278 14.05 39.83 -9.64
N ALA A 279 14.30 39.32 -8.44
CA ALA A 279 15.11 40.01 -7.42
C ALA A 279 15.74 38.99 -6.49
N GLY A 280 17.07 39.06 -6.33
CA GLY A 280 17.85 38.05 -5.57
C GLY A 280 17.40 37.87 -4.11
N TRP A 281 16.88 38.91 -3.45
CA TRP A 281 16.37 38.84 -2.08
C TRP A 281 15.11 37.94 -1.96
N LEU A 282 14.36 37.76 -3.06
CA LEU A 282 13.21 36.84 -3.09
C LEU A 282 13.62 35.36 -2.94
N LEU A 283 14.92 35.03 -3.04
CA LEU A 283 15.45 33.70 -2.74
C LEU A 283 15.18 33.29 -1.28
N ALA A 284 14.95 34.25 -0.38
CA ALA A 284 14.61 33.96 1.01
C ALA A 284 13.33 33.12 1.15
N VAL A 285 12.35 33.29 0.26
CA VAL A 285 11.09 32.54 0.32
C VAL A 285 11.28 31.06 0.00
N PRO A 286 11.82 30.66 -1.16
CA PRO A 286 12.07 29.25 -1.43
C PRO A 286 13.09 28.61 -0.46
N ALA A 287 14.06 29.38 0.05
CA ALA A 287 14.97 28.91 1.08
C ALA A 287 14.23 28.59 2.40
N ALA A 288 13.33 29.46 2.85
CA ALA A 288 12.53 29.24 4.04
C ALA A 288 11.58 28.02 3.89
N THR A 289 10.88 27.91 2.77
CA THR A 289 9.96 26.78 2.51
C THR A 289 10.71 25.45 2.34
N PHE A 290 11.89 25.45 1.71
CA PHE A 290 12.74 24.27 1.65
C PHE A 290 13.28 23.88 3.03
N THR A 291 13.66 24.85 3.86
CA THR A 291 14.05 24.61 5.24
C THR A 291 12.89 24.00 6.04
N ALA A 292 11.68 24.54 5.90
CA ALA A 292 10.49 23.97 6.54
C ALA A 292 10.24 22.53 6.11
N PHE A 293 10.35 22.20 4.82
CA PHE A 293 10.29 20.83 4.32
C PHE A 293 11.31 19.92 5.01
N THR A 294 12.58 20.36 5.11
CA THR A 294 13.62 19.55 5.76
C THR A 294 13.41 19.37 7.26
N LEU A 295 12.73 20.30 7.92
CA LEU A 295 12.37 20.20 9.34
C LEU A 295 11.19 19.23 9.55
N VAL A 296 10.18 19.26 8.70
CA VAL A 296 9.02 18.34 8.76
C VAL A 296 9.51 16.89 8.71
N ASP A 297 10.39 16.54 7.78
CA ASP A 297 10.92 15.19 7.60
C ASP A 297 12.28 14.98 8.30
N GLY A 298 12.63 15.86 9.24
CA GLY A 298 13.93 15.85 9.91
C GLY A 298 14.26 14.53 10.63
N ALA A 299 13.27 13.81 11.15
CA ALA A 299 13.48 12.51 11.77
C ALA A 299 13.85 11.43 10.73
N LEU A 300 13.17 11.41 9.58
CA LEU A 300 13.48 10.55 8.43
C LEU A 300 14.90 10.84 7.91
N PHE A 301 15.26 12.11 7.74
CA PHE A 301 16.59 12.49 7.23
C PHE A 301 17.71 12.13 8.22
N ARG A 302 17.47 12.25 9.53
CA ARG A 302 18.41 11.76 10.55
C ARG A 302 18.59 10.24 10.49
N PHE A 303 17.50 9.50 10.29
CA PHE A 303 17.53 8.04 10.12
C PHE A 303 18.37 7.66 8.88
N VAL A 304 18.12 8.26 7.72
CA VAL A 304 18.87 8.00 6.48
C VAL A 304 20.35 8.35 6.63
N ARG A 305 20.66 9.50 7.24
CA ARG A 305 22.04 9.92 7.49
C ARG A 305 22.81 8.90 8.32
N ARG A 306 22.18 8.37 9.37
CA ARG A 306 22.81 7.36 10.24
C ARG A 306 23.10 6.04 9.52
N ARG A 307 22.26 5.66 8.56
CA ARG A 307 22.40 4.39 7.85
C ARG A 307 23.29 4.46 6.61
N LYS A 308 23.19 5.52 5.82
CA LYS A 308 23.83 5.62 4.48
C LYS A 308 24.79 6.81 4.36
N GLY A 309 24.92 7.64 5.40
CA GLY A 309 25.85 8.78 5.43
C GLY A 309 25.37 10.02 4.67
N ASN A 310 26.19 11.08 4.70
CA ASN A 310 25.81 12.41 4.17
C ASN A 310 25.67 12.43 2.64
N ARG A 311 26.49 11.67 1.90
CA ARG A 311 26.43 11.65 0.42
C ARG A 311 25.07 11.13 -0.06
N PHE A 312 24.60 10.04 0.53
CA PHE A 312 23.30 9.48 0.18
C PHE A 312 22.15 10.35 0.69
N LEU A 313 22.32 11.02 1.83
CA LEU A 313 21.31 11.95 2.35
C LEU A 313 20.99 13.07 1.35
N VAL A 314 22.00 13.67 0.70
CA VAL A 314 21.76 14.72 -0.33
C VAL A 314 20.90 14.17 -1.47
N TYR A 315 21.25 13.00 -1.97
CA TYR A 315 20.44 12.31 -2.98
C TYR A 315 19.02 12.03 -2.47
N PHE A 316 18.90 11.52 -1.25
CA PHE A 316 17.61 11.17 -0.64
C PHE A 316 16.69 12.40 -0.51
N VAL A 317 17.22 13.54 -0.03
CA VAL A 317 16.46 14.80 0.09
C VAL A 317 15.98 15.28 -1.28
N ALA A 318 16.84 15.23 -2.30
CA ALA A 318 16.46 15.61 -3.66
C ALA A 318 15.35 14.70 -4.23
N MET A 319 15.47 13.38 -4.05
CA MET A 319 14.46 12.41 -4.46
C MET A 319 13.14 12.59 -3.69
N HIS A 320 13.22 12.88 -2.40
CA HIS A 320 12.05 13.07 -1.55
C HIS A 320 11.29 14.35 -1.93
N PHE A 321 12.02 15.42 -2.23
CA PHE A 321 11.45 16.64 -2.78
C PHE A 321 10.76 16.40 -4.13
N LEU A 322 11.42 15.66 -5.03
CA LEU A 322 10.86 15.31 -6.35
C LEU A 322 9.61 14.43 -6.21
N MET A 323 9.61 13.47 -5.30
CA MET A 323 8.45 12.61 -5.03
C MET A 323 7.25 13.46 -4.58
N HIS A 324 7.41 14.32 -3.58
CA HIS A 324 6.32 15.15 -3.06
C HIS A 324 5.75 16.13 -4.10
N THR A 325 6.62 16.76 -4.89
CA THR A 325 6.16 17.64 -5.98
C THR A 325 5.39 16.88 -7.05
N THR A 326 5.85 15.68 -7.39
CA THR A 326 5.20 14.79 -8.35
C THR A 326 3.84 14.29 -7.83
N GLN A 327 3.77 13.90 -6.56
CA GLN A 327 2.52 13.47 -5.92
C GLN A 327 1.49 14.60 -5.89
N LEU A 328 1.89 15.81 -5.49
CA LEU A 328 0.96 16.94 -5.46
C LEU A 328 0.42 17.28 -6.84
N ALA A 329 1.29 17.29 -7.87
CA ALA A 329 0.87 17.51 -9.26
C ALA A 329 -0.15 16.44 -9.70
N GLY A 330 0.13 15.16 -9.43
CA GLY A 330 -0.79 14.05 -9.72
C GLY A 330 -2.12 14.19 -8.99
N MET A 331 -2.10 14.48 -7.69
CA MET A 331 -3.32 14.68 -6.88
C MET A 331 -4.17 15.84 -7.42
N THR A 332 -3.54 16.94 -7.82
CA THR A 332 -4.25 18.11 -8.41
C THR A 332 -4.96 17.73 -9.71
N VAL A 333 -4.27 16.99 -10.59
CA VAL A 333 -4.86 16.48 -11.84
C VAL A 333 -6.01 15.52 -11.55
N GLY A 334 -5.82 14.60 -10.62
CA GLY A 334 -6.86 13.65 -10.22
C GLY A 334 -8.09 14.32 -9.62
N PHE A 335 -7.87 15.30 -8.77
CA PHE A 335 -8.94 16.10 -8.16
C PHE A 335 -9.74 16.86 -9.21
N ALA A 336 -9.07 17.56 -10.14
CA ALA A 336 -9.73 18.26 -11.25
C ALA A 336 -10.55 17.28 -12.13
N ALA A 337 -9.98 16.14 -12.48
CA ALA A 337 -10.68 15.10 -13.24
C ALA A 337 -11.90 14.52 -12.48
N GLY A 338 -11.78 14.34 -11.17
CA GLY A 338 -12.88 13.91 -10.29
C GLY A 338 -14.02 14.92 -10.27
N LEU A 339 -13.72 16.21 -10.15
CA LEU A 339 -14.73 17.28 -10.21
C LEU A 339 -15.49 17.26 -11.54
N VAL A 340 -14.80 17.19 -12.67
CA VAL A 340 -15.43 17.12 -13.99
C VAL A 340 -16.37 15.91 -14.12
N ARG A 341 -15.96 14.74 -13.59
CA ARG A 341 -16.82 13.54 -13.59
C ARG A 341 -18.03 13.69 -12.68
N SER A 342 -17.89 14.34 -11.53
CA SER A 342 -18.98 14.55 -10.57
C SER A 342 -20.06 15.50 -11.12
N THR A 343 -19.67 16.54 -11.87
CA THR A 343 -20.60 17.48 -12.51
C THR A 343 -21.37 16.84 -13.67
N ARG A 344 -20.73 15.94 -14.44
CA ARG A 344 -21.41 15.21 -15.56
C ARG A 344 -22.40 14.15 -15.09
N ARG A 345 -22.30 13.67 -13.84
CA ARG A 345 -23.23 12.68 -13.24
C ARG A 345 -24.43 13.31 -12.53
N ARG A 346 -24.65 14.63 -12.59
CA ARG A 346 -25.90 15.23 -12.11
C ARG A 346 -27.01 14.90 -13.10
N PRO A 347 -28.06 14.10 -12.72
CA PRO A 347 -29.21 13.90 -13.56
C PRO A 347 -29.89 15.27 -13.77
N ALA A 348 -30.31 15.52 -15.00
CA ALA A 348 -31.17 16.66 -15.30
C ALA A 348 -32.35 16.66 -14.32
N ARG A 349 -32.59 17.74 -13.60
CA ARG A 349 -33.78 17.91 -12.78
C ARG A 349 -34.99 17.67 -13.69
N SER A 350 -35.75 16.61 -13.42
CA SER A 350 -37.04 16.42 -14.05
C SER A 350 -37.92 17.61 -13.62
N THR A 351 -38.12 18.55 -14.52
CA THR A 351 -39.20 19.52 -14.44
C THR A 351 -40.48 18.74 -14.71
N THR A 352 -41.08 18.12 -13.70
CA THR A 352 -42.48 17.73 -13.72
C THR A 352 -43.27 19.02 -13.66
N ALA A 353 -43.82 19.42 -14.81
CA ALA A 353 -44.86 20.43 -14.88
C ALA A 353 -46.09 19.94 -14.06
N PRO A 354 -46.77 20.84 -13.34
CA PRO A 354 -48.00 20.49 -12.65
C PRO A 354 -49.07 20.20 -13.69
N GLU A 355 -49.61 19.00 -13.69
CA GLU A 355 -50.87 18.72 -14.37
C GLU A 355 -51.98 19.57 -13.73
N THR A 356 -52.42 20.59 -14.46
CA THR A 356 -53.64 21.31 -14.17
C THR A 356 -54.80 20.38 -14.49
N GLY A 357 -55.64 20.20 -13.48
CA GLY A 357 -56.80 19.34 -13.52
C GLY A 357 -57.86 19.73 -14.53
N ARG A 358 -58.64 18.74 -14.86
CA ARG A 358 -60.10 18.83 -15.06
C ARG A 358 -60.75 17.55 -14.55
#